data_9fb42fa66a6812fe96eb6f65c657768d
#
_entry.id   9fb42fa66a6812fe96eb6f65c657768d
#
_cell.length_a   1.000
_cell.length_b   1.000
_cell.length_c   1.000
_cell.angle_alpha   90.00
_cell.angle_beta   90.00
_cell.angle_gamma   90.00
#
_symmetry.space_group_name_H-M   'P 1'
#
loop_
_entity.id
_entity.type
_entity.pdbx_description
1 polymer ?
#
loop_
_entity_poly.entity_id
_entity_poly.type
_entity_poly.pdbx_seq_one_letter_code
_entity_poly.pdbx_strand_id
1 'polypeptide(L)'
;MGILNKIKQIKDKLIFKVIIWIISVWFLGSLLISFIEPGSFENIWNSLWWTIVTMTTVGYGDMAPTTISGRLLAIIIMLSGIILVALITGTISSIFTTKRIMEGKGLEKVSKENHIIICGWSPNIISLINKFTKTSKNSDIVLINDESQDKIDSVMSGIQNKNVHFVRGDYSLDSILNKANTTKADYVLILNDSSNNQDEKVILATLTIKKMSPSIRVVSQINDKNKIPFLRRANVDAILSSDDYNLYMSLSHILDPGSAEAISSLMSENSNNNLESKQIPEEFIGKSFSELHNYYFNEFGTI
;
A
#
# COMPACT_ATOMS: atom_id res chain seq x y z
N MET A 1 19.28 -4.05 0.76
CA MET A 1 19.35 -2.58 0.56
C MET A 1 20.30 -2.16 -0.58
N GLY A 2 21.39 -2.87 -0.89
CA GLY A 2 22.36 -2.49 -1.93
C GLY A 2 21.88 -2.60 -3.38
N ILE A 3 21.12 -3.63 -3.74
CA ILE A 3 20.72 -3.89 -5.13
C ILE A 3 19.67 -2.89 -5.62
N LEU A 4 18.66 -2.58 -4.81
CA LEU A 4 17.61 -1.61 -5.12
C LEU A 4 18.17 -0.19 -5.30
N ASN A 5 19.10 0.23 -4.46
CA ASN A 5 19.77 1.51 -4.61
C ASN A 5 20.65 1.56 -5.86
N LYS A 6 21.32 0.45 -6.21
CA LYS A 6 22.07 0.36 -7.46
C LYS A 6 21.16 0.45 -8.70
N ILE A 7 20.03 -0.25 -8.71
CA ILE A 7 19.06 -0.19 -9.82
C ILE A 7 18.50 1.24 -9.97
N LYS A 8 18.18 1.91 -8.85
CA LYS A 8 17.70 3.30 -8.87
C LYS A 8 18.79 4.25 -9.42
N GLN A 9 20.02 4.14 -8.94
CA GLN A 9 21.14 4.94 -9.45
C GLN A 9 21.43 4.70 -10.93
N ILE A 10 21.33 3.46 -11.42
CA ILE A 10 21.53 3.14 -12.85
C ILE A 10 20.41 3.75 -13.69
N LYS A 11 19.16 3.68 -13.24
CA LYS A 11 18.00 4.30 -13.92
C LYS A 11 18.14 5.83 -13.97
N ASP A 12 18.46 6.46 -12.86
CA ASP A 12 18.63 7.92 -12.80
C ASP A 12 19.76 8.39 -13.75
N LYS A 13 20.87 7.64 -13.80
CA LYS A 13 21.97 7.91 -14.74
C LYS A 13 21.58 7.68 -16.20
N LEU A 14 20.74 6.67 -16.47
CA LEU A 14 20.28 6.38 -17.85
C LEU A 14 19.34 7.49 -18.33
N ILE A 15 18.36 7.88 -17.53
CA ILE A 15 17.42 8.97 -17.85
C ILE A 15 18.20 10.28 -18.09
N PHE A 16 19.14 10.59 -17.22
CA PHE A 16 19.97 11.79 -17.39
C PHE A 16 20.78 11.77 -18.68
N LYS A 17 21.39 10.64 -19.05
CA LYS A 17 22.08 10.47 -20.32
C LYS A 17 21.16 10.65 -21.53
N VAL A 18 19.95 10.09 -21.47
CA VAL A 18 18.95 10.23 -22.53
C VAL A 18 18.55 11.71 -22.70
N ILE A 19 18.30 12.42 -21.59
CA ILE A 19 17.96 13.86 -21.63
C ILE A 19 19.09 14.69 -22.25
N ILE A 20 20.35 14.45 -21.83
CA ILE A 20 21.50 15.16 -22.41
C ILE A 20 21.60 14.87 -23.90
N TRP A 21 21.42 13.62 -24.31
CA TRP A 21 21.47 13.24 -25.70
C TRP A 21 20.36 13.90 -26.51
N ILE A 22 19.15 14.02 -25.98
CA ILE A 22 18.04 14.77 -26.59
C ILE A 22 18.43 16.22 -26.87
N ILE A 23 18.87 16.89 -25.81
CA ILE A 23 19.23 18.32 -25.89
C ILE A 23 20.38 18.51 -26.88
N SER A 24 21.33 17.59 -26.86
CA SER A 24 22.48 17.65 -27.80
C SER A 24 22.06 17.46 -29.26
N VAL A 25 21.23 16.47 -29.55
CA VAL A 25 20.74 16.23 -30.96
C VAL A 25 19.87 17.39 -31.42
N TRP A 26 18.98 17.89 -30.53
CA TRP A 26 18.14 19.05 -30.86
C TRP A 26 18.97 20.30 -31.15
N PHE A 27 19.92 20.64 -30.24
CA PHE A 27 20.72 21.86 -30.38
C PHE A 27 21.72 21.75 -31.52
N LEU A 28 22.46 20.63 -31.66
CA LEU A 28 23.40 20.42 -32.75
C LEU A 28 22.70 20.29 -34.10
N GLY A 29 21.57 19.57 -34.14
CA GLY A 29 20.77 19.43 -35.34
C GLY A 29 20.25 20.77 -35.86
N SER A 30 19.76 21.63 -34.96
CA SER A 30 19.30 22.96 -35.35
C SER A 30 20.42 23.90 -35.79
N LEU A 31 21.60 23.84 -35.15
CA LEU A 31 22.78 24.58 -35.58
C LEU A 31 23.23 24.15 -36.94
N LEU A 32 23.34 22.84 -37.18
CA LEU A 32 23.80 22.30 -38.46
C LEU A 32 22.84 22.64 -39.60
N ILE A 33 21.53 22.52 -39.41
CA ILE A 33 20.56 22.82 -40.46
C ILE A 33 20.51 24.31 -40.77
N SER A 34 20.61 25.19 -39.76
CA SER A 34 20.72 26.64 -39.96
C SER A 34 21.95 27.02 -40.77
N PHE A 35 23.05 26.29 -40.62
CA PHE A 35 24.28 26.56 -41.33
C PHE A 35 24.26 26.04 -42.76
N ILE A 36 23.62 24.88 -43.02
CA ILE A 36 23.57 24.22 -44.33
C ILE A 36 22.48 24.86 -45.21
N GLU A 37 21.41 25.37 -44.62
CA GLU A 37 20.23 25.89 -45.30
C GLU A 37 19.84 27.31 -44.84
N PRO A 38 20.74 28.31 -44.93
CA PRO A 38 20.46 29.66 -44.46
C PRO A 38 19.29 30.32 -45.20
N GLY A 39 18.97 29.88 -46.43
CA GLY A 39 17.86 30.40 -47.22
C GLY A 39 16.48 29.87 -46.77
N SER A 40 16.42 28.67 -46.18
CA SER A 40 15.15 28.09 -45.68
C SER A 40 14.95 28.35 -44.20
N PHE A 41 16.04 28.60 -43.45
CA PHE A 41 16.04 28.83 -42.01
C PHE A 41 16.71 30.16 -41.66
N GLU A 42 15.97 31.28 -41.82
CA GLU A 42 16.47 32.67 -41.69
C GLU A 42 17.12 32.97 -40.31
N ASN A 43 16.74 32.25 -39.29
CA ASN A 43 17.29 32.40 -37.93
C ASN A 43 17.32 31.09 -37.16
N ILE A 44 18.11 31.06 -36.09
CA ILE A 44 18.30 29.87 -35.24
C ILE A 44 16.99 29.39 -34.58
N TRP A 45 16.06 30.30 -34.31
CA TRP A 45 14.78 29.96 -33.70
C TRP A 45 13.90 29.14 -34.64
N ASN A 46 13.91 29.46 -35.93
CA ASN A 46 13.22 28.70 -36.98
C ASN A 46 13.80 27.29 -37.10
N SER A 47 15.13 27.17 -37.05
CA SER A 47 15.82 25.89 -37.04
C SER A 47 15.51 25.04 -35.78
N LEU A 48 15.51 25.66 -34.63
CA LEU A 48 15.14 25.01 -33.35
C LEU A 48 13.70 24.51 -33.39
N TRP A 49 12.78 25.37 -33.82
CA TRP A 49 11.36 25.03 -33.97
C TRP A 49 11.18 23.86 -34.93
N TRP A 50 11.73 23.95 -36.12
CA TRP A 50 11.65 22.89 -37.13
C TRP A 50 12.23 21.58 -36.65
N THR A 51 13.37 21.60 -35.99
CA THR A 51 14.01 20.39 -35.44
C THR A 51 13.12 19.70 -34.38
N ILE A 52 12.50 20.48 -33.45
CA ILE A 52 11.55 19.92 -32.49
C ILE A 52 10.36 19.29 -33.21
N VAL A 53 9.70 20.06 -34.11
CA VAL A 53 8.50 19.62 -34.83
C VAL A 53 8.78 18.36 -35.64
N THR A 54 9.98 18.27 -36.25
CA THR A 54 10.41 17.11 -37.01
C THR A 54 10.75 15.92 -36.12
N MET A 55 11.52 16.11 -35.04
CA MET A 55 11.90 15.03 -34.12
C MET A 55 10.69 14.47 -33.35
N THR A 56 9.69 15.30 -33.10
CA THR A 56 8.44 14.87 -32.44
C THR A 56 7.42 14.26 -33.39
N THR A 57 7.77 14.16 -34.69
CA THR A 57 6.92 13.63 -35.76
C THR A 57 5.63 14.42 -36.03
N VAL A 58 5.53 15.68 -35.55
CA VAL A 58 4.39 16.55 -35.80
C VAL A 58 4.34 17.02 -37.23
N GLY A 59 5.48 17.59 -37.76
CA GLY A 59 5.68 17.92 -39.17
C GLY A 59 4.62 18.90 -39.72
N TYR A 60 4.54 20.13 -39.24
CA TYR A 60 3.58 21.12 -39.74
C TYR A 60 3.77 21.43 -41.23
N GLY A 61 4.96 21.21 -41.78
CA GLY A 61 5.26 21.50 -43.19
C GLY A 61 5.44 22.99 -43.49
N ASP A 62 5.55 23.82 -42.48
CA ASP A 62 5.79 25.25 -42.55
C ASP A 62 7.19 25.60 -43.03
N MET A 63 8.17 24.73 -42.75
CA MET A 63 9.58 24.82 -43.18
C MET A 63 10.10 23.43 -43.53
N ALA A 64 10.97 23.37 -44.57
CA ALA A 64 11.63 22.13 -44.95
C ALA A 64 12.95 22.43 -45.68
N PRO A 65 13.98 21.56 -45.58
CA PRO A 65 15.20 21.67 -46.33
C PRO A 65 14.96 21.50 -47.86
N THR A 66 15.57 22.36 -48.65
CA THR A 66 15.43 22.38 -50.11
C THR A 66 16.62 21.72 -50.83
N THR A 67 17.83 21.82 -50.24
CA THR A 67 19.04 21.26 -50.80
C THR A 67 19.21 19.75 -50.50
N ILE A 68 20.03 19.07 -51.28
CA ILE A 68 20.34 17.63 -51.05
C ILE A 68 21.05 17.45 -49.71
N SER A 69 21.99 18.32 -49.33
CA SER A 69 22.72 18.26 -48.08
C SER A 69 21.79 18.49 -46.88
N GLY A 70 20.89 19.46 -46.98
CA GLY A 70 19.85 19.70 -45.93
C GLY A 70 18.91 18.52 -45.77
N ARG A 71 18.47 17.89 -46.86
CA ARG A 71 17.62 16.68 -46.83
C ARG A 71 18.32 15.48 -46.22
N LEU A 72 19.61 15.26 -46.50
CA LEU A 72 20.39 14.19 -45.88
C LEU A 72 20.53 14.41 -44.37
N LEU A 73 20.79 15.64 -43.92
CA LEU A 73 20.81 15.98 -42.50
C LEU A 73 19.42 15.79 -41.86
N ALA A 74 18.37 16.19 -42.56
CA ALA A 74 16.99 15.98 -42.10
C ALA A 74 16.67 14.52 -41.86
N ILE A 75 17.09 13.59 -42.72
CA ILE A 75 16.91 12.15 -42.51
C ILE A 75 17.58 11.69 -41.21
N ILE A 76 18.81 12.16 -40.93
CA ILE A 76 19.53 11.82 -39.70
C ILE A 76 18.76 12.35 -38.47
N ILE A 77 18.25 13.58 -38.50
CA ILE A 77 17.46 14.20 -37.46
C ILE A 77 16.15 13.42 -37.23
N MET A 78 15.44 13.05 -38.30
CA MET A 78 14.20 12.27 -38.25
C MET A 78 14.43 10.89 -37.60
N LEU A 79 15.42 10.15 -38.03
CA LEU A 79 15.77 8.84 -37.46
C LEU A 79 16.16 8.97 -35.98
N SER A 80 16.94 10.00 -35.63
CA SER A 80 17.30 10.30 -34.26
C SER A 80 16.07 10.61 -33.41
N GLY A 81 15.12 11.36 -33.96
CA GLY A 81 13.84 11.67 -33.32
C GLY A 81 12.99 10.43 -33.00
N ILE A 82 12.83 9.55 -33.97
CA ILE A 82 12.08 8.28 -33.79
C ILE A 82 12.71 7.42 -32.70
N ILE A 83 14.02 7.23 -32.73
CA ILE A 83 14.77 6.48 -31.73
C ILE A 83 14.54 7.11 -30.33
N LEU A 84 14.59 8.42 -30.26
CA LEU A 84 14.40 9.17 -29.02
C LEU A 84 13.03 8.97 -28.41
N VAL A 85 11.96 9.16 -29.20
CA VAL A 85 10.58 8.95 -28.73
C VAL A 85 10.39 7.51 -28.24
N ALA A 86 10.94 6.53 -28.96
CA ALA A 86 10.90 5.13 -28.57
C ALA A 86 11.61 4.89 -27.21
N LEU A 87 12.79 5.49 -27.00
CA LEU A 87 13.54 5.37 -25.74
C LEU A 87 12.80 6.02 -24.56
N ILE A 88 12.22 7.19 -24.76
CA ILE A 88 11.43 7.89 -23.72
C ILE A 88 10.23 7.03 -23.32
N THR A 89 9.44 6.61 -24.30
CA THR A 89 8.23 5.81 -24.07
C THR A 89 8.57 4.48 -23.38
N GLY A 90 9.61 3.78 -23.84
CA GLY A 90 10.09 2.54 -23.23
C GLY A 90 10.57 2.73 -21.80
N THR A 91 11.27 3.83 -21.53
CA THR A 91 11.75 4.16 -20.17
C THR A 91 10.60 4.45 -19.22
N ILE A 92 9.65 5.28 -19.63
CA ILE A 92 8.44 5.60 -18.87
C ILE A 92 7.65 4.32 -18.56
N SER A 93 7.38 3.50 -19.58
CA SER A 93 6.68 2.21 -19.42
C SER A 93 7.40 1.29 -18.44
N SER A 94 8.73 1.19 -18.54
CA SER A 94 9.56 0.38 -17.63
C SER A 94 9.49 0.86 -16.18
N ILE A 95 9.43 2.17 -15.94
CA ILE A 95 9.30 2.75 -14.58
C ILE A 95 7.96 2.33 -13.98
N PHE A 96 6.86 2.52 -14.69
CA PHE A 96 5.52 2.14 -14.20
C PHE A 96 5.39 0.64 -13.98
N THR A 97 5.88 -0.18 -14.90
CA THR A 97 5.84 -1.65 -14.77
C THR A 97 6.67 -2.11 -13.57
N THR A 98 7.87 -1.58 -13.41
CA THR A 98 8.73 -1.94 -12.26
C THR A 98 8.07 -1.55 -10.95
N LYS A 99 7.47 -0.36 -10.87
CA LYS A 99 6.77 0.09 -9.65
C LYS A 99 5.63 -0.85 -9.30
N ARG A 100 4.78 -1.22 -10.26
CA ARG A 100 3.68 -2.18 -10.04
C ARG A 100 4.18 -3.55 -9.57
N ILE A 101 5.25 -4.06 -10.16
CA ILE A 101 5.86 -5.32 -9.74
C ILE A 101 6.39 -5.22 -8.31
N MET A 102 7.04 -4.11 -7.95
CA MET A 102 7.58 -3.91 -6.61
C MET A 102 6.47 -3.75 -5.57
N GLU A 103 5.39 -3.03 -5.89
CA GLU A 103 4.19 -2.93 -5.06
C GLU A 103 3.56 -4.31 -4.84
N GLY A 104 3.35 -5.09 -5.90
CA GLY A 104 2.80 -6.44 -5.81
C GLY A 104 3.68 -7.42 -5.03
N LYS A 105 5.00 -7.22 -5.04
CA LYS A 105 5.95 -7.99 -4.23
C LYS A 105 6.10 -7.47 -2.79
N GLY A 106 5.43 -6.40 -2.42
CA GLY A 106 5.54 -5.78 -1.09
C GLY A 106 6.91 -5.17 -0.80
N LEU A 107 7.64 -4.75 -1.82
CA LEU A 107 8.98 -4.18 -1.68
C LEU A 107 8.98 -2.65 -1.58
N GLU A 108 7.90 -2.01 -1.99
CA GLU A 108 7.74 -0.55 -1.93
C GLU A 108 7.34 -0.07 -0.53
N LYS A 109 7.65 1.19 -0.26
CA LYS A 109 7.22 1.86 0.96
C LYS A 109 5.79 2.33 0.80
N VAL A 110 4.95 2.02 1.78
CA VAL A 110 3.58 2.55 1.87
C VAL A 110 3.64 3.99 2.40
N SER A 111 2.92 4.90 1.73
CA SER A 111 2.84 6.32 2.11
C SER A 111 1.48 6.71 2.71
N LYS A 112 0.65 5.73 3.02
CA LYS A 112 -0.68 5.94 3.60
C LYS A 112 -0.59 6.38 5.06
N GLU A 113 -1.58 7.18 5.50
CA GLU A 113 -1.76 7.63 6.87
C GLU A 113 -3.16 7.23 7.35
N ASN A 114 -3.36 7.15 8.66
CA ASN A 114 -4.63 6.76 9.30
C ASN A 114 -5.14 5.40 8.77
N HIS A 115 -4.22 4.45 8.61
CA HIS A 115 -4.48 3.12 8.06
C HIS A 115 -4.38 2.05 9.15
N ILE A 116 -4.89 0.87 8.83
CA ILE A 116 -4.82 -0.31 9.69
C ILE A 116 -3.68 -1.20 9.21
N ILE A 117 -2.83 -1.64 10.12
CA ILE A 117 -1.77 -2.61 9.82
C ILE A 117 -2.20 -3.98 10.34
N ILE A 118 -2.06 -5.01 9.49
CA ILE A 118 -2.25 -6.40 9.88
C ILE A 118 -0.91 -7.12 9.70
N CYS A 119 -0.30 -7.54 10.79
CA CYS A 119 0.94 -8.30 10.82
C CYS A 119 0.66 -9.81 10.94
N GLY A 120 1.44 -10.61 10.24
CA GLY A 120 1.35 -12.07 10.32
C GLY A 120 0.37 -12.67 9.31
N TRP A 121 -0.08 -13.89 9.63
CA TRP A 121 -0.90 -14.70 8.74
C TRP A 121 -2.04 -15.39 9.48
N SER A 122 -3.16 -15.56 8.79
CA SER A 122 -4.26 -16.41 9.24
C SER A 122 -4.91 -17.09 8.03
N PRO A 123 -5.36 -18.33 8.13
CA PRO A 123 -6.12 -18.98 7.06
C PRO A 123 -7.36 -18.20 6.63
N ASN A 124 -7.96 -17.44 7.54
CA ASN A 124 -9.16 -16.64 7.31
C ASN A 124 -8.88 -15.17 7.00
N ILE A 125 -7.65 -14.82 6.60
CA ILE A 125 -7.21 -13.43 6.41
C ILE A 125 -8.05 -12.67 5.37
N ILE A 126 -8.50 -13.34 4.31
CA ILE A 126 -9.38 -12.74 3.28
C ILE A 126 -10.71 -12.32 3.89
N SER A 127 -11.33 -13.20 4.69
CA SER A 127 -12.59 -12.90 5.39
C SER A 127 -12.41 -11.73 6.36
N LEU A 128 -11.33 -11.75 7.13
CA LEU A 128 -10.98 -10.68 8.07
C LEU A 128 -10.84 -9.33 7.36
N ILE A 129 -10.07 -9.26 6.29
CA ILE A 129 -9.87 -8.03 5.50
C ILE A 129 -11.19 -7.55 4.89
N ASN A 130 -11.96 -8.45 4.30
CA ASN A 130 -13.25 -8.10 3.69
C ASN A 130 -14.26 -7.58 4.73
N LYS A 131 -14.25 -8.10 5.97
CA LYS A 131 -15.05 -7.57 7.08
C LYS A 131 -14.60 -6.17 7.48
N PHE A 132 -13.32 -5.95 7.67
CA PHE A 132 -12.78 -4.61 7.97
C PHE A 132 -13.17 -3.58 6.91
N THR A 133 -13.08 -3.94 5.64
CA THR A 133 -13.40 -3.02 4.54
C THR A 133 -14.88 -2.71 4.40
N LYS A 134 -15.75 -3.62 4.82
CA LYS A 134 -17.21 -3.36 4.87
C LYS A 134 -17.58 -2.41 6.01
N THR A 135 -16.99 -2.61 7.18
CA THR A 135 -17.29 -1.82 8.38
C THR A 135 -16.67 -0.43 8.31
N SER A 136 -15.45 -0.32 7.80
CA SER A 136 -14.69 0.93 7.69
C SER A 136 -14.49 1.27 6.21
N LYS A 137 -15.49 1.89 5.60
CA LYS A 137 -15.61 2.08 4.13
C LYS A 137 -14.44 2.79 3.45
N ASN A 138 -13.55 3.47 4.18
CA ASN A 138 -12.46 4.28 3.61
C ASN A 138 -11.07 4.03 4.22
N SER A 139 -10.89 3.01 5.06
CA SER A 139 -9.57 2.77 5.65
C SER A 139 -8.68 1.94 4.73
N ASP A 140 -7.48 2.44 4.45
CA ASP A 140 -6.43 1.64 3.82
C ASP A 140 -5.94 0.56 4.80
N ILE A 141 -5.65 -0.62 4.28
CA ILE A 141 -5.11 -1.75 5.07
C ILE A 141 -3.71 -2.07 4.54
N VAL A 142 -2.77 -2.24 5.44
CA VAL A 142 -1.40 -2.67 5.12
C VAL A 142 -1.16 -4.04 5.74
N LEU A 143 -1.01 -5.06 4.89
CA LEU A 143 -0.68 -6.42 5.30
C LEU A 143 0.84 -6.58 5.34
N ILE A 144 1.40 -7.05 6.46
CA ILE A 144 2.83 -7.33 6.62
C ILE A 144 3.03 -8.80 6.94
N ASN A 145 3.72 -9.52 6.08
CA ASN A 145 4.21 -10.88 6.34
C ASN A 145 5.34 -11.26 5.38
N ASP A 146 5.92 -12.43 5.55
CA ASP A 146 6.99 -13.01 4.74
C ASP A 146 6.58 -14.29 3.99
N GLU A 147 5.28 -14.51 3.83
CA GLU A 147 4.72 -15.65 3.12
C GLU A 147 5.14 -15.72 1.64
N SER A 148 5.00 -16.91 1.04
CA SER A 148 5.32 -17.11 -0.37
C SER A 148 4.50 -16.20 -1.30
N GLN A 149 5.06 -15.86 -2.47
CA GLN A 149 4.37 -14.98 -3.43
C GLN A 149 3.03 -15.56 -3.86
N ASP A 150 2.95 -16.88 -4.08
CA ASP A 150 1.72 -17.54 -4.53
C ASP A 150 0.59 -17.41 -3.50
N LYS A 151 0.90 -17.51 -2.21
CA LYS A 151 -0.07 -17.26 -1.13
C LYS A 151 -0.55 -15.82 -1.10
N ILE A 152 0.37 -14.86 -1.25
CA ILE A 152 0.03 -13.44 -1.29
C ILE A 152 -0.83 -13.11 -2.50
N ASP A 153 -0.48 -13.61 -3.67
CA ASP A 153 -1.24 -13.39 -4.90
C ASP A 153 -2.66 -13.98 -4.79
N SER A 154 -2.79 -15.15 -4.16
CA SER A 154 -4.10 -15.76 -3.85
C SER A 154 -4.94 -14.86 -2.93
N VAL A 155 -4.34 -14.32 -1.86
CA VAL A 155 -5.03 -13.41 -0.93
C VAL A 155 -5.42 -12.12 -1.62
N MET A 156 -4.49 -11.48 -2.33
CA MET A 156 -4.74 -10.21 -3.02
C MET A 156 -5.82 -10.34 -4.11
N SER A 157 -5.89 -11.50 -4.79
CA SER A 157 -6.94 -11.78 -5.77
C SER A 157 -8.32 -12.04 -5.15
N GLY A 158 -8.36 -12.58 -3.92
CA GLY A 158 -9.59 -12.83 -3.16
C GLY A 158 -10.17 -11.60 -2.45
N ILE A 159 -9.41 -10.50 -2.38
CA ILE A 159 -9.83 -9.27 -1.74
C ILE A 159 -10.56 -8.38 -2.75
N GLN A 160 -11.78 -7.98 -2.42
CA GLN A 160 -12.62 -7.14 -3.30
C GLN A 160 -12.21 -5.65 -3.26
N ASN A 161 -11.50 -5.22 -2.22
CA ASN A 161 -11.13 -3.82 -2.01
C ASN A 161 -9.73 -3.52 -2.56
N LYS A 162 -9.61 -2.42 -3.33
CA LYS A 162 -8.34 -1.94 -3.90
C LYS A 162 -7.45 -1.18 -2.91
N ASN A 163 -7.93 -0.90 -1.70
CA ASN A 163 -7.19 -0.15 -0.67
C ASN A 163 -6.36 -1.06 0.26
N VAL A 164 -5.97 -2.23 -0.24
CA VAL A 164 -5.11 -3.16 0.50
C VAL A 164 -3.72 -3.14 -0.11
N HIS A 165 -2.73 -2.86 0.72
CA HIS A 165 -1.32 -2.77 0.37
C HIS A 165 -0.56 -3.89 1.05
N PHE A 166 0.50 -4.36 0.43
CA PHE A 166 1.32 -5.42 0.96
C PHE A 166 2.76 -4.95 1.22
N VAL A 167 3.32 -5.30 2.37
CA VAL A 167 4.73 -5.11 2.71
C VAL A 167 5.31 -6.46 3.07
N ARG A 168 6.29 -6.91 2.29
CA ARG A 168 6.97 -8.17 2.53
C ARG A 168 8.08 -8.00 3.55
N GLY A 169 8.08 -8.86 4.56
CA GLY A 169 9.18 -8.98 5.49
C GLY A 169 8.76 -9.35 6.91
N ASP A 170 9.75 -9.46 7.75
CA ASP A 170 9.56 -9.75 9.17
C ASP A 170 9.04 -8.51 9.90
N TYR A 171 7.80 -8.58 10.38
CA TYR A 171 7.10 -7.49 11.06
C TYR A 171 7.64 -7.19 12.48
N SER A 172 8.63 -7.94 12.98
CA SER A 172 9.35 -7.59 14.21
C SER A 172 10.48 -6.59 13.98
N LEU A 173 10.85 -6.33 12.70
CA LEU A 173 11.96 -5.45 12.34
C LEU A 173 11.50 -4.01 12.09
N ASP A 174 12.19 -3.05 12.71
CA ASP A 174 11.97 -1.60 12.53
C ASP A 174 11.94 -1.18 11.05
N SER A 175 12.82 -1.76 10.23
CA SER A 175 12.93 -1.43 8.81
C SER A 175 11.68 -1.80 8.01
N ILE A 176 11.00 -2.89 8.37
CA ILE A 176 9.77 -3.35 7.74
C ILE A 176 8.58 -2.54 8.23
N LEU A 177 8.50 -2.28 9.54
CA LEU A 177 7.49 -1.42 10.14
C LEU A 177 7.56 0.01 9.59
N ASN A 178 8.76 0.55 9.38
CA ASN A 178 8.96 1.85 8.74
C ASN A 178 8.51 1.86 7.26
N LYS A 179 8.65 0.73 6.52
CA LYS A 179 8.09 0.61 5.17
C LYS A 179 6.56 0.64 5.16
N ALA A 180 5.93 0.08 6.19
CA ALA A 180 4.49 0.11 6.38
C ALA A 180 3.95 1.44 6.90
N ASN A 181 4.82 2.43 7.16
CA ASN A 181 4.48 3.73 7.74
C ASN A 181 3.76 3.62 9.10
N THR A 182 4.23 2.70 9.95
CA THR A 182 3.59 2.34 11.22
C THR A 182 3.36 3.54 12.14
N THR A 183 4.24 4.53 12.14
CA THR A 183 4.10 5.74 12.99
C THR A 183 2.91 6.61 12.61
N LYS A 184 2.29 6.37 11.45
CA LYS A 184 1.12 7.10 10.94
C LYS A 184 -0.13 6.21 10.83
N ALA A 185 -0.07 4.98 11.35
CA ALA A 185 -1.20 4.07 11.40
C ALA A 185 -2.04 4.33 12.67
N ASP A 186 -3.34 4.04 12.60
CA ASP A 186 -4.25 4.15 13.73
C ASP A 186 -4.25 2.88 14.58
N TYR A 187 -4.22 1.72 13.92
CA TYR A 187 -4.34 0.41 14.56
C TYR A 187 -3.35 -0.59 13.99
N VAL A 188 -2.85 -1.46 14.85
CA VAL A 188 -2.07 -2.64 14.45
C VAL A 188 -2.71 -3.89 15.05
N LEU A 189 -3.03 -4.83 14.19
CA LEU A 189 -3.43 -6.18 14.56
C LEU A 189 -2.29 -7.14 14.26
N ILE A 190 -1.79 -7.82 15.28
CA ILE A 190 -0.75 -8.83 15.12
C ILE A 190 -1.39 -10.21 15.27
N LEU A 191 -1.42 -10.94 14.17
CA LEU A 191 -1.90 -12.31 14.12
C LEU A 191 -0.77 -13.28 14.42
N ASN A 192 -1.09 -14.34 15.14
CA ASN A 192 -0.16 -15.44 15.38
C ASN A 192 -0.51 -16.61 14.46
N ASP A 193 0.44 -17.04 13.66
CA ASP A 193 0.30 -18.27 12.89
C ASP A 193 0.47 -19.47 13.85
N SER A 194 -0.65 -20.15 14.12
CA SER A 194 -0.69 -21.32 14.99
C SER A 194 0.21 -22.48 14.55
N SER A 195 0.60 -22.50 13.26
CA SER A 195 1.46 -23.58 12.71
C SER A 195 2.92 -23.51 13.18
N ASN A 196 3.41 -22.31 13.55
CA ASN A 196 4.84 -22.06 13.83
C ASN A 196 5.13 -21.54 15.25
N ASN A 197 4.14 -21.46 16.14
CA ASN A 197 4.28 -20.95 17.52
C ASN A 197 5.15 -19.68 17.61
N GLN A 198 4.71 -18.62 16.91
CA GLN A 198 5.49 -17.37 16.76
C GLN A 198 5.22 -16.35 17.88
N ASP A 199 4.86 -16.78 19.08
CA ASP A 199 4.55 -15.90 20.20
C ASP A 199 5.69 -14.93 20.53
N GLU A 200 6.96 -15.38 20.44
CA GLU A 200 8.12 -14.51 20.65
C GLU A 200 8.19 -13.39 19.61
N LYS A 201 7.86 -13.70 18.37
CA LYS A 201 7.82 -12.71 17.28
C LYS A 201 6.70 -11.69 17.50
N VAL A 202 5.53 -12.14 17.96
CA VAL A 202 4.40 -11.27 18.33
C VAL A 202 4.79 -10.31 19.46
N ILE A 203 5.45 -10.82 20.51
CA ILE A 203 5.92 -10.01 21.65
C ILE A 203 6.95 -8.98 21.18
N LEU A 204 7.94 -9.41 20.38
CA LEU A 204 8.98 -8.53 19.87
C LEU A 204 8.39 -7.45 18.96
N ALA A 205 7.47 -7.80 18.07
CA ALA A 205 6.77 -6.85 17.21
C ALA A 205 5.96 -5.83 18.03
N THR A 206 5.22 -6.29 19.05
CA THR A 206 4.46 -5.41 19.94
C THR A 206 5.38 -4.40 20.63
N LEU A 207 6.50 -4.87 21.19
CA LEU A 207 7.52 -4.00 21.82
C LEU A 207 8.07 -2.97 20.84
N THR A 208 8.43 -3.41 19.64
CA THR A 208 8.99 -2.55 18.58
C THR A 208 7.98 -1.48 18.17
N ILE A 209 6.73 -1.86 17.89
CA ILE A 209 5.67 -0.94 17.49
C ILE A 209 5.38 0.09 18.58
N LYS A 210 5.21 -0.35 19.83
CA LYS A 210 4.95 0.55 20.96
C LYS A 210 6.12 1.48 21.26
N LYS A 211 7.36 1.06 21.00
CA LYS A 211 8.53 1.93 21.06
C LYS A 211 8.53 2.98 19.95
N MET A 212 8.12 2.61 18.72
CA MET A 212 8.06 3.53 17.57
C MET A 212 6.92 4.54 17.69
N SER A 213 5.76 4.11 18.21
CA SER A 213 4.57 4.93 18.37
C SER A 213 3.80 4.50 19.62
N PRO A 214 4.05 5.13 20.78
CA PRO A 214 3.40 4.74 22.06
C PRO A 214 1.87 4.89 22.04
N SER A 215 1.33 5.80 21.24
CA SER A 215 -0.10 6.10 21.16
C SER A 215 -0.89 5.17 20.24
N ILE A 216 -0.21 4.41 19.36
CA ILE A 216 -0.88 3.51 18.43
C ILE A 216 -1.59 2.38 19.19
N ARG A 217 -2.80 2.03 18.76
CA ARG A 217 -3.52 0.91 19.36
C ARG A 217 -3.05 -0.41 18.76
N VAL A 218 -2.56 -1.31 19.62
CA VAL A 218 -2.04 -2.62 19.23
C VAL A 218 -2.89 -3.73 19.83
N VAL A 219 -3.39 -4.60 18.98
CA VAL A 219 -4.08 -5.83 19.34
C VAL A 219 -3.19 -7.00 18.94
N SER A 220 -2.84 -7.86 19.88
CA SER A 220 -1.92 -8.98 19.62
C SER A 220 -2.58 -10.31 19.95
N GLN A 221 -2.50 -11.24 19.01
CA GLN A 221 -2.92 -12.62 19.21
C GLN A 221 -1.77 -13.44 19.77
N ILE A 222 -2.05 -14.26 20.80
CA ILE A 222 -1.07 -15.14 21.43
C ILE A 222 -1.67 -16.53 21.62
N ASN A 223 -0.86 -17.56 21.51
CA ASN A 223 -1.28 -18.95 21.72
C ASN A 223 -0.93 -19.44 23.15
N ASP A 224 0.26 -19.13 23.64
CA ASP A 224 0.70 -19.54 25.00
C ASP A 224 0.33 -18.48 26.03
N LYS A 225 -0.62 -18.82 26.93
CA LYS A 225 -1.08 -17.95 28.03
C LYS A 225 0.05 -17.55 28.98
N ASN A 226 1.06 -18.36 29.16
CA ASN A 226 2.19 -18.05 30.05
C ASN A 226 2.98 -16.83 29.53
N LYS A 227 2.82 -16.47 28.26
CA LYS A 227 3.48 -15.33 27.62
C LYS A 227 2.65 -14.03 27.68
N ILE A 228 1.40 -14.07 28.13
CA ILE A 228 0.54 -12.87 28.31
C ILE A 228 1.22 -11.78 29.16
N PRO A 229 1.92 -12.09 30.27
CA PRO A 229 2.59 -11.05 31.04
C PRO A 229 3.64 -10.26 30.26
N PHE A 230 4.27 -10.85 29.25
CA PHE A 230 5.24 -10.15 28.41
C PHE A 230 4.55 -9.14 27.49
N LEU A 231 3.41 -9.49 26.89
CA LEU A 231 2.61 -8.55 26.09
C LEU A 231 2.08 -7.39 26.93
N ARG A 232 1.64 -7.64 28.17
CA ARG A 232 1.23 -6.57 29.09
C ARG A 232 2.39 -5.60 29.40
N ARG A 233 3.61 -6.12 29.61
CA ARG A 233 4.81 -5.29 29.80
C ARG A 233 5.18 -4.51 28.53
N ALA A 234 4.80 -5.02 27.35
CA ALA A 234 4.96 -4.33 26.09
C ALA A 234 3.89 -3.24 25.86
N ASN A 235 3.01 -2.95 26.82
CA ASN A 235 1.90 -2.00 26.73
C ASN A 235 0.95 -2.28 25.57
N VAL A 236 0.63 -3.55 25.30
CA VAL A 236 -0.40 -3.92 24.33
C VAL A 236 -1.77 -3.45 24.81
N ASP A 237 -2.62 -2.97 23.89
CA ASP A 237 -3.95 -2.46 24.26
C ASP A 237 -4.98 -3.58 24.43
N ALA A 238 -4.87 -4.65 23.62
CA ALA A 238 -5.71 -5.84 23.75
C ALA A 238 -4.96 -7.12 23.39
N ILE A 239 -5.31 -8.21 24.07
CA ILE A 239 -4.73 -9.54 23.84
C ILE A 239 -5.85 -10.48 23.42
N LEU A 240 -5.63 -11.20 22.31
CA LEU A 240 -6.52 -12.24 21.81
C LEU A 240 -5.87 -13.59 22.10
N SER A 241 -6.56 -14.44 22.87
CA SER A 241 -6.19 -15.84 23.07
C SER A 241 -7.25 -16.72 22.41
N SER A 242 -6.86 -17.43 21.35
CA SER A 242 -7.78 -18.27 20.58
C SER A 242 -8.26 -19.48 21.33
N ASP A 243 -7.42 -20.07 22.19
CA ASP A 243 -7.71 -21.30 22.87
C ASP A 243 -8.83 -21.17 23.91
N ASP A 244 -8.88 -20.03 24.64
CA ASP A 244 -9.91 -19.79 25.64
C ASP A 244 -11.30 -19.70 25.02
N TYR A 245 -11.40 -18.97 23.93
CA TYR A 245 -12.68 -18.78 23.26
C TYR A 245 -13.22 -20.11 22.69
N ASN A 246 -12.38 -20.87 21.99
CA ASN A 246 -12.76 -22.15 21.41
C ASN A 246 -13.16 -23.18 22.49
N LEU A 247 -12.40 -23.23 23.58
CA LEU A 247 -12.69 -24.12 24.69
C LEU A 247 -14.00 -23.74 25.37
N TYR A 248 -14.18 -22.45 25.68
CA TYR A 248 -15.41 -21.93 26.28
C TYR A 248 -16.64 -22.22 25.42
N MET A 249 -16.56 -21.91 24.12
CA MET A 249 -17.67 -22.18 23.18
C MET A 249 -17.98 -23.68 23.07
N SER A 250 -16.96 -24.53 23.05
CA SER A 250 -17.16 -25.98 22.99
C SER A 250 -17.85 -26.51 24.26
N LEU A 251 -17.44 -26.03 25.44
CA LEU A 251 -18.07 -26.39 26.70
C LEU A 251 -19.50 -25.84 26.80
N SER A 252 -19.73 -24.61 26.37
CA SER A 252 -21.05 -23.97 26.39
C SER A 252 -22.05 -24.72 25.48
N HIS A 253 -21.62 -25.20 24.32
CA HIS A 253 -22.49 -26.01 23.45
C HIS A 253 -22.92 -27.33 24.08
N ILE A 254 -22.10 -27.89 24.98
CA ILE A 254 -22.42 -29.15 25.69
C ILE A 254 -23.25 -28.89 26.93
N LEU A 255 -22.87 -27.87 27.74
CA LEU A 255 -23.46 -27.63 29.07
C LEU A 255 -24.67 -26.72 29.03
N ASP A 256 -24.69 -25.74 28.14
CA ASP A 256 -25.73 -24.74 27.97
C ASP A 256 -25.82 -24.28 26.49
N PRO A 257 -26.48 -25.09 25.64
CA PRO A 257 -26.57 -24.79 24.21
C PRO A 257 -27.19 -23.43 23.89
N GLY A 258 -28.15 -22.96 24.71
CA GLY A 258 -28.80 -21.67 24.51
C GLY A 258 -27.85 -20.47 24.66
N SER A 259 -26.90 -20.55 25.60
CA SER A 259 -25.89 -19.48 25.82
C SER A 259 -24.91 -19.45 24.63
N ALA A 260 -24.51 -20.60 24.10
CA ALA A 260 -23.62 -20.67 22.95
C ALA A 260 -24.27 -20.12 21.67
N GLU A 261 -25.58 -20.42 21.46
CA GLU A 261 -26.36 -19.86 20.34
C GLU A 261 -26.51 -18.34 20.47
N ALA A 262 -26.79 -17.82 21.67
CA ALA A 262 -26.89 -16.39 21.91
C ALA A 262 -25.58 -15.65 21.59
N ILE A 263 -24.44 -16.17 22.06
CA ILE A 263 -23.12 -15.60 21.75
C ILE A 263 -22.83 -15.65 20.25
N SER A 264 -23.10 -16.78 19.60
CA SER A 264 -22.91 -16.94 18.15
C SER A 264 -23.81 -15.97 17.35
N SER A 265 -25.03 -15.75 17.80
CA SER A 265 -25.98 -14.78 17.21
C SER A 265 -25.47 -13.35 17.33
N LEU A 266 -24.97 -12.96 18.51
CA LEU A 266 -24.39 -11.62 18.74
C LEU A 266 -23.11 -11.37 17.91
N MET A 267 -22.37 -12.43 17.56
CA MET A 267 -21.17 -12.35 16.76
C MET A 267 -21.40 -12.52 15.26
N SER A 268 -22.61 -12.89 14.83
CA SER A 268 -22.92 -13.12 13.42
C SER A 268 -23.30 -11.82 12.71
N GLU A 269 -22.74 -11.60 11.51
CA GLU A 269 -23.05 -10.41 10.66
C GLU A 269 -24.51 -10.33 10.19
N ASN A 270 -25.21 -11.45 10.19
CA ASN A 270 -26.57 -11.55 9.65
C ASN A 270 -27.67 -11.37 10.70
N SER A 271 -27.32 -11.17 11.97
CA SER A 271 -28.29 -10.90 13.02
C SER A 271 -28.52 -9.40 13.13
N ASN A 272 -29.77 -8.99 13.26
CA ASN A 272 -30.13 -7.60 13.63
C ASN A 272 -29.67 -7.23 15.06
N ASN A 273 -29.00 -8.15 15.76
CA ASN A 273 -28.55 -8.04 17.13
C ASN A 273 -27.03 -7.84 17.16
N ASN A 274 -26.56 -6.65 16.89
CA ASN A 274 -25.14 -6.31 16.97
C ASN A 274 -24.80 -5.68 18.33
N LEU A 275 -23.63 -6.05 18.88
CA LEU A 275 -23.07 -5.35 20.01
C LEU A 275 -22.43 -4.04 19.52
N GLU A 276 -22.99 -2.91 19.94
CA GLU A 276 -22.45 -1.59 19.64
C GLU A 276 -22.01 -0.88 20.91
N SER A 277 -20.87 -0.22 20.86
CA SER A 277 -20.45 0.70 21.93
C SER A 277 -20.96 2.09 21.62
N LYS A 278 -21.81 2.65 22.48
CA LYS A 278 -22.32 4.02 22.37
C LYS A 278 -21.83 4.86 23.52
N GLN A 279 -21.58 6.14 23.24
CA GLN A 279 -21.30 7.10 24.31
C GLN A 279 -22.57 7.35 25.11
N ILE A 280 -22.44 7.38 26.44
CA ILE A 280 -23.54 7.72 27.33
C ILE A 280 -23.94 9.16 27.09
N PRO A 281 -25.23 9.47 26.79
CA PRO A 281 -25.68 10.85 26.66
C PRO A 281 -25.41 11.64 27.95
N GLU A 282 -25.03 12.90 27.83
CA GLU A 282 -24.63 13.75 28.96
C GLU A 282 -25.70 13.80 30.07
N GLU A 283 -26.98 13.74 29.72
CA GLU A 283 -28.11 13.72 30.63
C GLU A 283 -28.18 12.47 31.56
N PHE A 284 -27.45 11.40 31.19
CA PHE A 284 -27.42 10.16 32.00
C PHE A 284 -26.12 10.00 32.80
N ILE A 285 -25.20 10.96 32.71
CA ILE A 285 -23.97 10.95 33.51
C ILE A 285 -24.34 11.11 34.98
N GLY A 286 -23.98 10.12 35.79
CA GLY A 286 -24.30 10.08 37.24
C GLY A 286 -25.66 9.48 37.58
N LYS A 287 -26.47 9.06 36.60
CA LYS A 287 -27.71 8.31 36.82
C LYS A 287 -27.46 6.80 36.93
N SER A 288 -28.47 6.05 37.36
CA SER A 288 -28.37 4.60 37.50
C SER A 288 -28.37 3.91 36.13
N PHE A 289 -27.73 2.73 36.05
CA PHE A 289 -27.78 1.89 34.86
C PHE A 289 -29.20 1.53 34.42
N SER A 290 -30.12 1.33 35.39
CA SER A 290 -31.53 1.00 35.14
C SER A 290 -32.24 2.12 34.37
N GLU A 291 -31.96 3.39 34.66
CA GLU A 291 -32.55 4.52 33.95
C GLU A 291 -32.04 4.60 32.50
N LEU A 292 -30.74 4.40 32.32
CA LEU A 292 -30.13 4.36 30.97
C LEU A 292 -30.66 3.18 30.16
N HIS A 293 -30.76 2.00 30.77
CA HIS A 293 -31.32 0.80 30.14
C HIS A 293 -32.77 1.02 29.69
N ASN A 294 -33.63 1.55 30.57
CA ASN A 294 -35.01 1.84 30.22
C ASN A 294 -35.14 2.85 29.07
N TYR A 295 -34.29 3.85 29.03
CA TYR A 295 -34.23 4.81 27.93
C TYR A 295 -33.92 4.12 26.62
N TYR A 296 -32.82 3.36 26.55
CA TYR A 296 -32.41 2.67 25.30
C TYR A 296 -33.42 1.58 24.89
N PHE A 297 -34.00 0.87 25.85
CA PHE A 297 -35.02 -0.14 25.57
C PHE A 297 -36.29 0.48 24.95
N ASN A 298 -36.78 1.59 25.51
CA ASN A 298 -38.00 2.26 25.02
C ASN A 298 -37.81 3.01 23.71
N GLU A 299 -36.65 3.65 23.51
CA GLU A 299 -36.39 4.45 22.32
C GLU A 299 -35.88 3.62 21.13
N PHE A 300 -35.11 2.58 21.38
CA PHE A 300 -34.40 1.84 20.33
C PHE A 300 -34.67 0.33 20.33
N GLY A 301 -35.44 -0.19 21.29
CA GLY A 301 -35.68 -1.63 21.43
C GLY A 301 -34.41 -2.44 21.71
N THR A 302 -33.39 -1.83 22.32
CA THR A 302 -32.08 -2.44 22.60
C THR A 302 -31.93 -2.75 24.08
N ILE A 303 -31.26 -3.85 24.42
CA ILE A 303 -30.96 -4.29 25.79
C ILE A 303 -29.59 -3.77 26.21
#